data_e1c2f715cb688fa264e414ad11028cda
#
_entry.id   e1c2f715cb688fa264e414ad11028cda
#
_cell.length_a   1.000
_cell.length_b   1.000
_cell.length_c   1.000
_cell.angle_alpha   90.00
_cell.angle_beta   90.00
_cell.angle_gamma   90.00
#
_symmetry.space_group_name_H-M   'P 1'
#
loop_
_entity.id
_entity.type
_entity.pdbx_description
1 polymer ?
#
loop_
_entity_poly.entity_id
_entity_poly.type
_entity_poly.pdbx_seq_one_letter_code
_entity_poly.pdbx_strand_id
1 'polypeptide(L)'
;MAVLVGVLAGCLVGMQAPVNARLGKSIGSIQAATFSFLLGTVVLLAIAAFVNGGLGELANFGRAPWWALVGGLLGAVYVTVALIAVRTLGASGLTAVVITGQLAISVAIDRFGLFGLARQHIGVSRIAGLVLLVAGVVLVVRK
;
A
#
# COMPACT_ATOMS: atom_id res chain seq x y z
N MET A 1 8.04 13.16 14.12
CA MET A 1 8.61 11.81 13.88
C MET A 1 7.73 10.98 12.94
N ALA A 2 6.42 10.80 13.21
CA ALA A 2 5.53 10.01 12.36
C ALA A 2 5.48 10.45 10.87
N VAL A 3 5.50 11.75 10.59
CA VAL A 3 5.49 12.28 9.22
C VAL A 3 6.74 11.87 8.44
N LEU A 4 7.93 11.96 9.05
CA LEU A 4 9.19 11.57 8.40
C LEU A 4 9.22 10.06 8.09
N VAL A 5 8.78 9.24 9.04
CA VAL A 5 8.69 7.79 8.85
C VAL A 5 7.68 7.47 7.73
N GLY A 6 6.55 8.18 7.69
CA GLY A 6 5.57 8.04 6.62
C GLY A 6 6.12 8.40 5.24
N VAL A 7 6.90 9.49 5.14
CA VAL A 7 7.57 9.88 3.87
C VAL A 7 8.56 8.81 3.42
N LEU A 8 9.38 8.30 4.34
CA LEU A 8 10.33 7.22 4.02
C LEU A 8 9.61 5.96 3.52
N ALA A 9 8.54 5.55 4.21
CA ALA A 9 7.72 4.43 3.78
C ALA A 9 7.12 4.67 2.38
N GLY A 10 6.65 5.90 2.12
CA GLY A 10 6.16 6.31 0.79
C GLY A 10 7.23 6.20 -0.30
N CYS A 11 8.47 6.60 -0.01
CA CYS A 11 9.60 6.45 -0.94
C CYS A 11 9.85 4.97 -1.26
N LEU A 12 9.86 4.09 -0.26
CA LEU A 12 10.06 2.65 -0.44
C LEU A 12 8.94 2.03 -1.31
N VAL A 13 7.70 2.38 -1.03
CA VAL A 13 6.54 1.92 -1.83
C VAL A 13 6.62 2.45 -3.26
N GLY A 14 7.03 3.72 -3.45
CA GLY A 14 7.22 4.32 -4.78
C GLY A 14 8.29 3.62 -5.61
N MET A 15 9.34 3.10 -4.98
CA MET A 15 10.40 2.34 -5.64
C MET A 15 9.99 0.89 -5.94
N GLN A 16 9.12 0.29 -5.14
CA GLN A 16 8.74 -1.12 -5.24
C GLN A 16 8.15 -1.48 -6.61
N ALA A 17 7.23 -0.66 -7.13
CA ALA A 17 6.53 -0.95 -8.37
C ALA A 17 7.47 -1.00 -9.60
N PRO A 18 8.37 -0.01 -9.86
CA PRO A 18 9.32 -0.08 -10.97
C PRO A 18 10.34 -1.22 -10.82
N VAL A 19 10.80 -1.51 -9.59
CA VAL A 19 11.71 -2.64 -9.31
C VAL A 19 11.03 -3.97 -9.66
N ASN A 20 9.83 -4.20 -9.14
CA ASN A 20 9.06 -5.40 -9.45
C ASN A 20 8.68 -5.49 -10.93
N ALA A 21 8.39 -4.37 -11.58
CA ALA A 21 8.10 -4.34 -13.01
C ALA A 21 9.33 -4.74 -13.84
N ARG A 22 10.54 -4.37 -13.41
CA ARG A 22 11.79 -4.79 -14.04
C ARG A 22 11.98 -6.31 -13.91
N LEU A 23 11.78 -6.85 -12.72
CA LEU A 23 11.82 -8.29 -12.47
C LEU A 23 10.76 -9.01 -13.33
N GLY A 24 9.54 -8.45 -13.38
CA GLY A 24 8.43 -9.01 -14.16
C GLY A 24 8.66 -9.07 -15.68
N LYS A 25 9.60 -8.29 -16.22
CA LYS A 25 10.04 -8.44 -17.62
C LYS A 25 10.83 -9.73 -17.85
N SER A 26 11.51 -10.23 -16.82
CA SER A 26 12.34 -11.44 -16.92
C SER A 26 11.59 -12.72 -16.59
N ILE A 27 10.70 -12.69 -15.59
CA ILE A 27 10.06 -13.90 -15.06
C ILE A 27 8.52 -13.91 -15.16
N GLY A 28 7.91 -12.84 -15.68
CA GLY A 28 6.46 -12.64 -15.68
C GLY A 28 5.96 -11.82 -14.50
N SER A 29 4.82 -11.13 -14.70
CA SER A 29 4.31 -10.17 -13.70
C SER A 29 3.82 -10.85 -12.43
N ILE A 30 3.08 -11.94 -12.55
CA ILE A 30 2.56 -12.68 -11.39
C ILE A 30 3.70 -13.32 -10.60
N GLN A 31 4.67 -13.91 -11.28
CA GLN A 31 5.84 -14.53 -10.66
C GLN A 31 6.69 -13.50 -9.92
N ALA A 32 6.85 -12.29 -10.49
CA ALA A 32 7.55 -11.20 -9.82
C ALA A 32 6.83 -10.71 -8.56
N ALA A 33 5.49 -10.60 -8.60
CA ALA A 33 4.69 -10.29 -7.42
C ALA A 33 4.83 -11.38 -6.36
N THR A 34 4.72 -12.65 -6.75
CA THR A 34 4.89 -13.81 -5.85
C THR A 34 6.26 -13.80 -5.20
N PHE A 35 7.34 -13.61 -5.98
CA PHE A 35 8.69 -13.52 -5.44
C PHE A 35 8.85 -12.37 -4.44
N SER A 36 8.30 -11.19 -4.76
CA SER A 36 8.34 -10.02 -3.88
C SER A 36 7.66 -10.29 -2.53
N PHE A 37 6.49 -10.95 -2.54
CA PHE A 37 5.79 -11.33 -1.31
C PHE A 37 6.52 -12.43 -0.53
N LEU A 38 7.08 -13.42 -1.20
CA LEU A 38 7.87 -14.46 -0.54
C LEU A 38 9.10 -13.85 0.17
N LEU A 39 9.86 -13.01 -0.53
CA LEU A 39 11.00 -12.32 0.07
C LEU A 39 10.57 -11.45 1.25
N GLY A 40 9.50 -10.67 1.10
CA GLY A 40 8.93 -9.86 2.18
C GLY A 40 8.51 -10.72 3.37
N THR A 41 7.89 -11.87 3.14
CA THR A 41 7.50 -12.82 4.18
C THR A 41 8.71 -13.34 4.94
N VAL A 42 9.76 -13.76 4.24
CA VAL A 42 11.01 -14.25 4.88
C VAL A 42 11.62 -13.15 5.75
N VAL A 43 11.69 -11.91 5.26
CA VAL A 43 12.23 -10.77 6.01
C VAL A 43 11.38 -10.50 7.25
N LEU A 44 10.05 -10.50 7.12
CA LEU A 44 9.14 -10.26 8.25
C LEU A 44 9.22 -11.39 9.30
N LEU A 45 9.32 -12.64 8.87
CA LEU A 45 9.52 -13.77 9.78
C LEU A 45 10.85 -13.65 10.53
N ALA A 46 11.93 -13.27 9.84
CA ALA A 46 13.22 -13.03 10.47
C ALA A 46 13.12 -11.89 11.50
N ILE A 47 12.51 -10.76 11.15
CA ILE A 47 12.31 -9.66 12.09
C ILE A 47 11.46 -10.12 13.29
N ALA A 48 10.35 -10.80 13.06
CA ALA A 48 9.45 -11.28 14.11
C ALA A 48 10.16 -12.27 15.06
N ALA A 49 11.08 -13.08 14.55
CA ALA A 49 11.85 -14.02 15.39
C ALA A 49 12.75 -13.32 16.43
N PHE A 50 13.20 -12.08 16.13
CA PHE A 50 14.09 -11.30 17.00
C PHE A 50 13.38 -10.20 17.80
N VAL A 51 12.12 -9.89 17.48
CA VAL A 51 11.34 -8.80 18.10
C VAL A 51 10.16 -9.40 18.87
N ASN A 52 9.80 -8.79 20.01
CA ASN A 52 8.57 -9.06 20.77
C ASN A 52 8.29 -10.54 21.15
N GLY A 53 9.30 -11.29 21.55
CA GLY A 53 9.09 -12.67 22.02
C GLY A 53 8.96 -13.72 20.92
N GLY A 54 9.31 -13.37 19.68
CA GLY A 54 9.40 -14.30 18.57
C GLY A 54 8.06 -14.61 17.91
N LEU A 55 8.00 -15.75 17.23
CA LEU A 55 6.84 -16.18 16.44
C LEU A 55 5.64 -16.67 17.29
N GLY A 56 5.77 -16.71 18.62
CA GLY A 56 4.72 -17.22 19.53
C GLY A 56 3.39 -16.46 19.42
N GLU A 57 3.44 -15.17 19.11
CA GLU A 57 2.24 -14.33 18.91
C GLU A 57 1.38 -14.79 17.72
N LEU A 58 1.97 -15.49 16.74
CA LEU A 58 1.21 -16.07 15.61
C LEU A 58 0.19 -17.12 16.08
N ALA A 59 0.35 -17.72 17.25
CA ALA A 59 -0.63 -18.63 17.83
C ALA A 59 -1.99 -17.93 18.09
N ASN A 60 -2.00 -16.61 18.24
CA ASN A 60 -3.20 -15.82 18.44
C ASN A 60 -3.96 -15.50 17.14
N PHE A 61 -3.48 -15.95 15.97
CA PHE A 61 -4.08 -15.71 14.66
C PHE A 61 -5.58 -16.06 14.60
N GLY A 62 -5.99 -17.16 15.24
CA GLY A 62 -7.38 -17.58 15.30
C GLY A 62 -8.33 -16.66 16.07
N ARG A 63 -7.81 -15.67 16.81
CA ARG A 63 -8.60 -14.65 17.52
C ARG A 63 -8.90 -13.42 16.66
N ALA A 64 -8.23 -13.27 15.53
CA ALA A 64 -8.44 -12.15 14.63
C ALA A 64 -9.78 -12.31 13.89
N PRO A 65 -10.56 -11.23 13.70
CA PRO A 65 -11.75 -11.29 12.87
C PRO A 65 -11.37 -11.63 11.43
N TRP A 66 -12.17 -12.43 10.75
CA TRP A 66 -11.88 -12.95 9.41
C TRP A 66 -11.54 -11.85 8.38
N TRP A 67 -12.20 -10.69 8.47
CA TRP A 67 -11.95 -9.56 7.56
C TRP A 67 -10.55 -8.95 7.72
N ALA A 68 -9.93 -9.05 8.90
CA ALA A 68 -8.56 -8.57 9.13
C ALA A 68 -7.52 -9.40 8.36
N LEU A 69 -7.86 -10.63 7.99
CA LEU A 69 -6.99 -11.54 7.24
C LEU A 69 -6.91 -11.18 5.75
N VAL A 70 -7.85 -10.38 5.25
CA VAL A 70 -7.93 -9.97 3.84
C VAL A 70 -6.78 -9.01 3.45
N GLY A 71 -6.09 -8.40 4.42
CA GLY A 71 -5.01 -7.45 4.16
C GLY A 71 -3.92 -7.98 3.22
N GLY A 72 -3.50 -9.23 3.40
CA GLY A 72 -2.52 -9.87 2.52
C GLY A 72 -3.02 -10.04 1.08
N LEU A 73 -4.30 -10.40 0.92
CA LEU A 73 -4.93 -10.51 -0.39
C LEU A 73 -4.99 -9.15 -1.10
N LEU A 74 -5.40 -8.10 -0.40
CA LEU A 74 -5.40 -6.74 -0.93
C LEU A 74 -4.01 -6.30 -1.38
N GLY A 75 -2.98 -6.63 -0.59
CA GLY A 75 -1.59 -6.39 -0.95
C GLY A 75 -1.16 -7.12 -2.23
N ALA A 76 -1.51 -8.40 -2.36
CA ALA A 76 -1.17 -9.20 -3.54
C ALA A 76 -1.81 -8.63 -4.82
N VAL A 77 -3.10 -8.25 -4.75
CA VAL A 77 -3.80 -7.59 -5.85
C VAL A 77 -3.12 -6.25 -6.18
N TYR A 78 -2.87 -5.42 -5.16
CA TYR A 78 -2.23 -4.11 -5.34
C TYR A 78 -0.87 -4.23 -6.04
N VAL A 79 0.02 -5.08 -5.54
CA VAL A 79 1.38 -5.23 -6.12
C VAL A 79 1.31 -5.73 -7.55
N THR A 80 0.44 -6.71 -7.84
CA THR A 80 0.25 -7.23 -9.20
C THR A 80 -0.22 -6.15 -10.16
N VAL A 81 -1.24 -5.37 -9.76
CA VAL A 81 -1.77 -4.27 -10.57
C VAL A 81 -0.71 -3.16 -10.74
N ALA A 82 -0.03 -2.79 -9.67
CA ALA A 82 0.96 -1.71 -9.69
C ALA A 82 2.13 -2.02 -10.64
N LEU A 83 2.66 -3.24 -10.62
CA LEU A 83 3.78 -3.62 -11.50
C LEU A 83 3.38 -3.72 -12.98
N ILE A 84 2.09 -3.91 -13.27
CA ILE A 84 1.55 -3.83 -14.64
C ILE A 84 1.35 -2.37 -15.04
N ALA A 85 0.66 -1.60 -14.20
CA ALA A 85 0.26 -0.23 -14.46
C ALA A 85 1.46 0.73 -14.58
N VAL A 86 2.55 0.50 -13.83
CA VAL A 86 3.75 1.34 -13.91
C VAL A 86 4.38 1.36 -15.30
N ARG A 87 4.17 0.31 -16.09
CA ARG A 87 4.69 0.22 -17.46
C ARG A 87 4.02 1.21 -18.40
N THR A 88 2.78 1.58 -18.12
CA THR A 88 1.98 2.52 -18.94
C THR A 88 2.02 3.93 -18.38
N LEU A 89 1.84 4.06 -17.04
CA LEU A 89 1.73 5.34 -16.37
C LEU A 89 3.09 5.96 -16.00
N GLY A 90 4.16 5.16 -15.99
CA GLY A 90 5.42 5.53 -15.37
C GLY A 90 5.34 5.52 -13.83
N ALA A 91 6.47 5.68 -13.16
CA ALA A 91 6.54 5.61 -11.70
C ALA A 91 5.75 6.77 -11.05
N SER A 92 5.94 8.00 -11.53
CA SER A 92 5.26 9.18 -10.97
C SER A 92 3.75 9.14 -11.21
N GLY A 93 3.30 8.75 -12.41
CA GLY A 93 1.88 8.64 -12.75
C GLY A 93 1.19 7.58 -11.92
N LEU A 94 1.78 6.38 -11.79
CA LEU A 94 1.26 5.34 -10.92
C LEU A 94 1.14 5.82 -9.48
N THR A 95 2.19 6.41 -8.93
CA THR A 95 2.20 6.89 -7.53
C THR A 95 1.12 7.94 -7.32
N ALA A 96 0.95 8.89 -8.23
CA ALA A 96 -0.08 9.92 -8.13
C ALA A 96 -1.50 9.33 -8.10
N VAL A 97 -1.81 8.39 -9.00
CA VAL A 97 -3.13 7.72 -9.06
C VAL A 97 -3.37 6.88 -7.81
N VAL A 98 -2.37 6.11 -7.36
CA VAL A 98 -2.47 5.24 -6.17
C VAL A 98 -2.71 6.06 -4.91
N ILE A 99 -1.95 7.14 -4.68
CA ILE A 99 -2.13 8.01 -3.50
C ILE A 99 -3.53 8.62 -3.49
N THR A 100 -4.06 9.01 -4.65
CA THR A 100 -5.41 9.55 -4.75
C THR A 100 -6.45 8.53 -4.33
N GLY A 101 -6.38 7.30 -4.84
CA GLY A 101 -7.27 6.22 -4.44
C GLY A 101 -7.16 5.87 -2.96
N GLN A 102 -5.92 5.79 -2.44
CA GLN A 102 -5.67 5.53 -1.02
C GLN A 102 -6.25 6.63 -0.12
N LEU A 103 -6.06 7.91 -0.48
CA LEU A 103 -6.60 9.01 0.31
C LEU A 103 -8.13 9.04 0.27
N ALA A 104 -8.74 8.79 -0.89
CA ALA A 104 -10.20 8.76 -1.04
C ALA A 104 -10.83 7.70 -0.13
N ILE A 105 -10.32 6.46 -0.18
CA ILE A 105 -10.84 5.39 0.68
C ILE A 105 -10.52 5.62 2.16
N SER A 106 -9.36 6.18 2.49
CA SER A 106 -8.98 6.51 3.87
C SER A 106 -9.92 7.57 4.48
N VAL A 107 -10.31 8.58 3.70
CA VAL A 107 -11.30 9.58 4.14
C VAL A 107 -12.66 8.92 4.42
N ALA A 108 -13.09 7.97 3.59
CA ALA A 108 -14.33 7.21 3.84
C ALA A 108 -14.22 6.35 5.11
N ILE A 109 -13.10 5.65 5.29
CA ILE A 109 -12.83 4.83 6.49
C ILE A 109 -12.89 5.70 7.75
N ASP A 110 -12.20 6.85 7.75
CA ASP A 110 -12.20 7.81 8.87
C ASP A 110 -13.61 8.34 9.15
N ARG A 111 -14.39 8.66 8.11
CA ARG A 111 -15.75 9.21 8.25
C ARG A 111 -16.71 8.22 8.91
N PHE A 112 -16.64 6.97 8.53
CA PHE A 112 -17.56 5.93 9.01
C PHE A 112 -17.02 5.19 10.24
N GLY A 113 -15.75 5.36 10.60
CA GLY A 113 -15.09 4.65 11.70
C GLY A 113 -14.99 3.15 11.42
N LEU A 114 -14.66 2.79 10.16
CA LEU A 114 -14.56 1.39 9.77
C LEU A 114 -13.35 0.72 10.41
N PHE A 115 -13.38 -0.60 10.50
CA PHE A 115 -12.28 -1.43 11.01
C PHE A 115 -11.85 -1.13 12.46
N GLY A 116 -12.77 -0.56 13.28
CA GLY A 116 -12.48 -0.21 14.67
C GLY A 116 -11.74 1.11 14.89
N LEU A 117 -11.56 1.90 13.83
CA LEU A 117 -10.97 3.23 13.94
C LEU A 117 -11.97 4.25 14.50
N ALA A 118 -11.46 5.24 15.24
CA ALA A 118 -12.30 6.33 15.74
C ALA A 118 -12.83 7.17 14.58
N ARG A 119 -14.14 7.47 14.61
CA ARG A 119 -14.74 8.37 13.61
C ARG A 119 -14.10 9.74 13.66
N GLN A 120 -13.73 10.26 12.51
CA GLN A 120 -13.21 11.60 12.38
C GLN A 120 -14.16 12.50 11.58
N HIS A 121 -14.22 13.77 11.99
CA HIS A 121 -14.96 14.76 11.22
C HIS A 121 -14.17 15.15 9.97
N ILE A 122 -14.84 15.12 8.81
CA ILE A 122 -14.21 15.54 7.55
C ILE A 122 -14.39 17.05 7.43
N GLY A 123 -13.33 17.79 7.75
CA GLY A 123 -13.28 19.23 7.55
C GLY A 123 -13.15 19.61 6.06
N VAL A 124 -13.54 20.85 5.75
CA VAL A 124 -13.44 21.42 4.38
C VAL A 124 -12.02 21.31 3.82
N SER A 125 -11.01 21.46 4.68
CA SER A 125 -9.59 21.34 4.30
C SER A 125 -9.23 19.94 3.75
N ARG A 126 -9.80 18.86 4.30
CA ARG A 126 -9.57 17.50 3.78
C ARG A 126 -10.20 17.30 2.40
N ILE A 127 -11.40 17.84 2.19
CA ILE A 127 -12.08 17.80 0.89
C ILE A 127 -11.29 18.61 -0.13
N ALA A 128 -10.88 19.82 0.22
CA ALA A 128 -10.05 20.67 -0.64
C ALA A 128 -8.72 19.98 -1.00
N GLY A 129 -8.05 19.34 -0.03
CA GLY A 129 -6.83 18.58 -0.27
C GLY A 129 -7.04 17.42 -1.26
N LEU A 130 -8.15 16.69 -1.15
CA LEU A 130 -8.50 15.61 -2.08
C LEU A 130 -8.74 16.14 -3.50
N VAL A 131 -9.46 17.25 -3.63
CA VAL A 131 -9.71 17.91 -4.93
C VAL A 131 -8.41 18.38 -5.57
N LEU A 132 -7.52 19.01 -4.81
CA LEU A 132 -6.22 19.45 -5.28
C LEU A 132 -5.33 18.26 -5.71
N LEU A 133 -5.41 17.15 -4.97
CA LEU A 133 -4.68 15.94 -5.33
C LEU A 133 -5.18 15.37 -6.66
N VAL A 134 -6.49 15.28 -6.86
CA VAL A 134 -7.11 14.83 -8.13
C VAL A 134 -6.67 15.73 -9.29
N ALA A 135 -6.70 17.05 -9.09
CA ALA A 135 -6.23 18.00 -10.09
C ALA A 135 -4.73 17.80 -10.41
N GLY A 136 -3.90 17.60 -9.38
CA GLY A 136 -2.48 17.29 -9.54
C GLY A 136 -2.23 16.00 -10.31
N VAL A 137 -3.01 14.95 -10.05
CA VAL A 137 -2.92 13.68 -10.79
C VAL A 137 -3.20 13.88 -12.28
N VAL A 138 -4.26 14.65 -12.62
CA VAL A 138 -4.58 14.95 -14.02
C VAL A 138 -3.39 15.63 -14.72
N LEU A 139 -2.71 16.55 -14.04
CA LEU A 139 -1.53 17.21 -14.59
C LEU A 139 -0.33 16.27 -14.75
N VAL A 140 -0.11 15.36 -13.80
CA VAL A 140 1.03 14.42 -13.82
C VAL A 140 0.82 13.31 -14.86
N VAL A 141 -0.43 12.88 -15.08
CA VAL A 141 -0.74 11.76 -15.98
C VAL A 141 -1.00 12.24 -17.42
N ARG A 142 -1.39 13.49 -17.61
CA ARG A 142 -1.47 14.09 -18.96
C ARG A 142 -0.08 14.10 -19.61
N LYS A 143 0.05 13.35 -20.68
CA LYS A 143 1.20 13.43 -21.59
C LYS A 143 0.97 14.49 -22.63
#